data_7dfa466d02d79787b72a52f06e59dbbc
#
_entry.id   7dfa466d02d79787b72a52f06e59dbbc
#
_cell.length_a   1.000
_cell.length_b   1.000
_cell.length_c   1.000
_cell.angle_alpha   90.00
_cell.angle_beta   90.00
_cell.angle_gamma   90.00
#
_symmetry.space_group_name_H-M   'P 1'
#
loop_
_entity.id
_entity.type
_entity.pdbx_description
1 polymer ?
#
loop_
_entity_poly.entity_id
_entity_poly.type
_entity_poly.pdbx_seq_one_letter_code
_entity_poly.pdbx_strand_id
1 'polypeptide(L)'
;MADTADNVLIEGETGTGKELVARCLHDFSSRRDKEFVAINCGGLPENLFESEIFGHEAHAFTGANKRRVGKIEYTHGGSLFLDEVESMPINMQIKLLRVLQERQLERLGSNSAVAVDCRVIAATKSDLEAMGRDGRFRSDFYYRLNVVTLELPPLRERREDIPLLFEHFLQQAALRFDRESPELDPATLAALMRHDWPGNVRELRNVAERYALGLPVFRKTGAAPDSHTPRLAEAVEAFEKSLIRDTL
;
A
#
# COMPACT_ATOMS: atom_id res chain seq x y z
N MET A 1 -5.89 -21.99 0.52
CA MET A 1 -6.24 -20.57 0.75
C MET A 1 -6.42 -19.77 -0.54
N ALA A 2 -5.55 -19.89 -1.53
CA ALA A 2 -5.74 -19.14 -2.80
C ALA A 2 -7.03 -19.52 -3.52
N ASP A 3 -7.41 -20.78 -3.54
CA ASP A 3 -8.59 -21.33 -4.26
C ASP A 3 -9.94 -21.19 -3.51
N THR A 4 -9.97 -20.66 -2.29
CA THR A 4 -11.25 -20.40 -1.63
C THR A 4 -11.90 -19.14 -2.16
N ALA A 5 -13.22 -19.15 -2.30
CA ALA A 5 -14.00 -17.93 -2.64
C ALA A 5 -14.16 -16.99 -1.44
N ASP A 6 -13.62 -17.37 -0.28
CA ASP A 6 -13.79 -16.66 0.98
C ASP A 6 -12.99 -15.36 1.02
N ASN A 7 -13.48 -14.43 1.81
CA ASN A 7 -12.78 -13.18 2.09
C ASN A 7 -11.53 -13.45 2.94
N VAL A 8 -10.49 -12.66 2.71
CA VAL A 8 -9.22 -12.75 3.45
C VAL A 8 -8.92 -11.39 4.09
N LEU A 9 -8.60 -11.41 5.37
CA LEU A 9 -8.06 -10.25 6.09
C LEU A 9 -6.55 -10.42 6.29
N ILE A 10 -5.76 -9.45 5.81
CA ILE A 10 -4.31 -9.43 5.98
C ILE A 10 -3.97 -8.39 7.03
N GLU A 11 -3.41 -8.84 8.14
CA GLU A 11 -2.98 -7.99 9.25
C GLU A 11 -1.46 -7.84 9.25
N GLY A 12 -0.98 -6.65 9.60
CA GLY A 12 0.44 -6.40 9.72
C GLY A 12 0.79 -4.91 9.64
N GLU A 13 1.96 -4.57 10.13
CA GLU A 13 2.44 -3.19 10.17
C GLU A 13 2.57 -2.58 8.77
N THR A 14 2.67 -1.25 8.72
CA THR A 14 2.94 -0.54 7.48
C THR A 14 4.27 -0.99 6.87
N GLY A 15 4.27 -1.27 5.55
CA GLY A 15 5.48 -1.64 4.82
C GLY A 15 5.88 -3.12 4.92
N THR A 16 5.08 -4.00 5.52
CA THR A 16 5.34 -5.46 5.61
C THR A 16 5.14 -6.21 4.30
N GLY A 17 4.43 -5.62 3.32
CA GLY A 17 4.17 -6.24 2.01
C GLY A 17 2.75 -6.77 1.82
N LYS A 18 1.75 -6.28 2.55
CA LYS A 18 0.34 -6.73 2.49
C LYS A 18 -0.23 -6.74 1.07
N GLU A 19 0.02 -5.71 0.26
CA GLU A 19 -0.43 -5.66 -1.12
C GLU A 19 0.20 -6.76 -1.99
N LEU A 20 1.49 -7.05 -1.80
CA LEU A 20 2.17 -8.14 -2.52
C LEU A 20 1.52 -9.48 -2.21
N VAL A 21 1.23 -9.75 -0.93
CA VAL A 21 0.53 -10.98 -0.51
C VAL A 21 -0.88 -11.04 -1.11
N ALA A 22 -1.62 -9.92 -1.14
CA ALA A 22 -2.93 -9.86 -1.78
C ALA A 22 -2.87 -10.19 -3.28
N ARG A 23 -1.87 -9.68 -4.00
CA ARG A 23 -1.62 -10.03 -5.42
C ARG A 23 -1.29 -11.50 -5.59
N CYS A 24 -0.40 -12.06 -4.76
CA CYS A 24 -0.10 -13.49 -4.79
C CYS A 24 -1.36 -14.35 -4.55
N LEU A 25 -2.21 -13.96 -3.59
CA LEU A 25 -3.49 -14.66 -3.36
C LEU A 25 -4.42 -14.64 -4.58
N HIS A 26 -4.42 -13.56 -5.35
CA HIS A 26 -5.16 -13.46 -6.59
C HIS A 26 -4.52 -14.30 -7.70
N ASP A 27 -3.22 -14.15 -7.94
CA ASP A 27 -2.47 -14.78 -9.03
C ASP A 27 -2.46 -16.31 -8.94
N PHE A 28 -2.49 -16.85 -7.70
CA PHE A 28 -2.58 -18.28 -7.45
C PHE A 28 -4.01 -18.80 -7.24
N SER A 29 -5.03 -17.99 -7.54
CA SER A 29 -6.44 -18.39 -7.42
C SER A 29 -7.07 -18.79 -8.76
N SER A 30 -8.27 -19.38 -8.70
CA SER A 30 -9.12 -19.60 -9.87
C SER A 30 -9.57 -18.30 -10.57
N ARG A 31 -9.34 -17.13 -9.94
CA ARG A 31 -9.68 -15.79 -10.47
C ARG A 31 -8.47 -15.06 -11.10
N ARG A 32 -7.32 -15.71 -11.24
CA ARG A 32 -6.06 -15.10 -11.72
C ARG A 32 -6.15 -14.40 -13.08
N ASP A 33 -7.05 -14.91 -13.95
CA ASP A 33 -7.26 -14.35 -15.30
C ASP A 33 -8.33 -13.26 -15.33
N LYS A 34 -8.80 -12.82 -14.15
CA LYS A 34 -9.80 -11.77 -13.95
C LYS A 34 -9.15 -10.52 -13.33
N GLU A 35 -9.92 -9.44 -13.21
CA GLU A 35 -9.41 -8.18 -12.69
C GLU A 35 -9.02 -8.26 -11.19
N PHE A 36 -7.84 -7.74 -10.88
CA PHE A 36 -7.41 -7.41 -9.53
C PHE A 36 -7.48 -5.89 -9.35
N VAL A 37 -8.43 -5.43 -8.55
CA VAL A 37 -8.65 -4.00 -8.32
C VAL A 37 -8.25 -3.63 -6.90
N ALA A 38 -7.23 -2.80 -6.77
CA ALA A 38 -6.77 -2.29 -5.47
C ALA A 38 -7.36 -0.90 -5.19
N ILE A 39 -7.83 -0.70 -3.95
CA ILE A 39 -8.38 0.55 -3.44
C ILE A 39 -7.74 0.84 -2.09
N ASN A 40 -7.16 2.03 -1.93
CA ASN A 40 -6.75 2.52 -0.62
C ASN A 40 -7.92 3.27 0.02
N CYS A 41 -8.41 2.79 1.17
CA CYS A 41 -9.57 3.34 1.85
C CYS A 41 -9.32 4.69 2.55
N GLY A 42 -8.05 5.03 2.81
CA GLY A 42 -7.65 6.32 3.40
C GLY A 42 -7.26 7.40 2.39
N GLY A 43 -7.18 7.05 1.10
CA GLY A 43 -6.58 7.91 0.08
C GLY A 43 -7.51 8.94 -0.58
N LEU A 44 -8.82 8.89 -0.31
CA LEU A 44 -9.81 9.73 -1.00
C LEU A 44 -10.81 10.37 -0.03
N PRO A 45 -11.27 11.62 -0.30
CA PRO A 45 -12.43 12.18 0.38
C PRO A 45 -13.67 11.27 0.23
N GLU A 46 -14.52 11.25 1.25
CA GLU A 46 -15.65 10.31 1.37
C GLU A 46 -16.59 10.28 0.15
N ASN A 47 -17.00 11.45 -0.34
CA ASN A 47 -17.87 11.58 -1.51
C ASN A 47 -17.23 11.06 -2.81
N LEU A 48 -15.92 11.25 -2.98
CA LEU A 48 -15.18 10.70 -4.11
C LEU A 48 -15.00 9.20 -3.97
N PHE A 49 -14.72 8.72 -2.75
CA PHE A 49 -14.58 7.32 -2.44
C PHE A 49 -15.87 6.54 -2.77
N GLU A 50 -17.03 7.07 -2.39
CA GLU A 50 -18.31 6.46 -2.69
C GLU A 50 -18.55 6.33 -4.20
N SER A 51 -18.33 7.41 -4.94
CA SER A 51 -18.48 7.43 -6.40
C SER A 51 -17.50 6.51 -7.13
N GLU A 52 -16.25 6.38 -6.62
CA GLU A 52 -15.24 5.46 -7.16
C GLU A 52 -15.64 4.00 -6.95
N ILE A 53 -16.12 3.66 -5.75
CA ILE A 53 -16.40 2.28 -5.36
C ILE A 53 -17.70 1.77 -5.98
N PHE A 54 -18.82 2.51 -5.83
CA PHE A 54 -20.15 2.07 -6.26
C PHE A 54 -20.51 2.53 -7.67
N GLY A 55 -19.82 3.55 -8.20
CA GLY A 55 -20.19 4.18 -9.46
C GLY A 55 -21.41 5.11 -9.34
N HIS A 56 -21.72 5.80 -10.42
CA HIS A 56 -22.88 6.69 -10.46
C HIS A 56 -23.52 6.74 -11.85
N GLU A 57 -24.80 7.03 -11.89
CA GLU A 57 -25.51 7.39 -13.11
C GLU A 57 -25.28 8.88 -13.44
N ALA A 58 -25.53 9.24 -14.69
CA ALA A 58 -25.49 10.64 -15.10
C ALA A 58 -26.47 11.47 -14.25
N HIS A 59 -26.03 12.65 -13.81
CA HIS A 59 -26.81 13.58 -12.99
C HIS A 59 -27.13 13.11 -11.55
N ALA A 60 -26.45 12.08 -11.05
CA ALA A 60 -26.62 11.60 -9.67
C ALA A 60 -26.26 12.66 -8.61
N PHE A 61 -25.33 13.57 -8.92
CA PHE A 61 -24.92 14.72 -8.08
C PHE A 61 -24.33 15.82 -8.95
N THR A 62 -24.10 16.99 -8.38
CA THR A 62 -23.48 18.14 -9.08
C THR A 62 -22.09 17.77 -9.58
N GLY A 63 -21.88 17.77 -10.90
CA GLY A 63 -20.64 17.35 -11.54
C GLY A 63 -20.65 15.92 -12.14
N ALA A 64 -21.68 15.13 -11.89
CA ALA A 64 -21.86 13.81 -12.49
C ALA A 64 -22.42 13.90 -13.94
N ASN A 65 -21.61 14.43 -14.85
CA ASN A 65 -22.06 14.68 -16.24
C ASN A 65 -22.28 13.41 -17.06
N LYS A 66 -21.65 12.29 -16.66
CA LYS A 66 -21.70 11.00 -17.37
C LYS A 66 -21.83 9.87 -16.37
N ARG A 67 -22.40 8.76 -16.79
CA ARG A 67 -22.40 7.51 -16.03
C ARG A 67 -20.96 7.03 -15.84
N ARG A 68 -20.66 6.52 -14.64
CA ARG A 68 -19.39 5.88 -14.29
C ARG A 68 -19.63 4.51 -13.65
N VAL A 69 -18.94 3.51 -14.16
CA VAL A 69 -18.89 2.16 -13.56
C VAL A 69 -18.00 2.21 -12.31
N GLY A 70 -18.51 1.69 -11.20
CA GLY A 70 -17.75 1.62 -9.94
C GLY A 70 -16.73 0.49 -9.92
N LYS A 71 -15.75 0.60 -9.01
CA LYS A 71 -14.67 -0.40 -8.87
C LYS A 71 -15.20 -1.79 -8.52
N ILE A 72 -16.24 -1.89 -7.69
CA ILE A 72 -16.87 -3.18 -7.33
C ILE A 72 -17.48 -3.84 -8.57
N GLU A 73 -18.24 -3.10 -9.37
CA GLU A 73 -18.83 -3.62 -10.61
C GLU A 73 -17.73 -4.02 -11.62
N TYR A 74 -16.68 -3.21 -11.75
CA TYR A 74 -15.55 -3.50 -12.62
C TYR A 74 -14.80 -4.77 -12.21
N THR A 75 -14.78 -5.09 -10.90
CA THR A 75 -14.12 -6.29 -10.36
C THR A 75 -14.94 -7.57 -10.55
N HIS A 76 -16.09 -7.52 -11.22
CA HIS A 76 -16.97 -8.70 -11.36
C HIS A 76 -16.20 -9.93 -11.88
N GLY A 77 -16.30 -11.05 -11.15
CA GLY A 77 -15.54 -12.28 -11.39
C GLY A 77 -14.11 -12.27 -10.85
N GLY A 78 -13.59 -11.13 -10.40
CA GLY A 78 -12.21 -10.93 -9.96
C GLY A 78 -12.02 -10.80 -8.46
N SER A 79 -10.97 -10.06 -8.06
CA SER A 79 -10.62 -9.80 -6.65
C SER A 79 -10.53 -8.31 -6.37
N LEU A 80 -11.24 -7.86 -5.33
CA LEU A 80 -11.19 -6.50 -4.80
C LEU A 80 -10.26 -6.46 -3.59
N PHE A 81 -9.17 -5.71 -3.69
CA PHE A 81 -8.25 -5.48 -2.59
C PHE A 81 -8.55 -4.13 -1.92
N LEU A 82 -8.83 -4.16 -0.62
CA LEU A 82 -9.11 -2.99 0.21
C LEU A 82 -7.92 -2.76 1.14
N ASP A 83 -7.07 -1.79 0.83
CA ASP A 83 -5.95 -1.41 1.71
C ASP A 83 -6.37 -0.34 2.71
N GLU A 84 -5.78 -0.38 3.91
CA GLU A 84 -6.08 0.51 5.03
C GLU A 84 -7.59 0.54 5.37
N VAL A 85 -8.21 -0.66 5.45
CA VAL A 85 -9.66 -0.78 5.65
C VAL A 85 -10.15 -0.13 6.94
N GLU A 86 -9.30 0.04 7.94
CA GLU A 86 -9.55 0.79 9.17
C GLU A 86 -9.88 2.27 8.94
N SER A 87 -9.45 2.81 7.80
CA SER A 87 -9.69 4.21 7.42
C SER A 87 -11.02 4.43 6.70
N MET A 88 -11.77 3.35 6.43
CA MET A 88 -13.05 3.42 5.72
C MET A 88 -14.13 4.10 6.59
N PRO A 89 -14.83 5.14 6.08
CA PRO A 89 -15.95 5.76 6.80
C PRO A 89 -17.07 4.76 7.15
N ILE A 90 -17.72 4.94 8.29
CA ILE A 90 -18.75 4.01 8.81
C ILE A 90 -19.91 3.82 7.82
N ASN A 91 -20.38 4.87 7.16
CA ASN A 91 -21.44 4.77 6.14
C ASN A 91 -21.00 3.93 4.93
N MET A 92 -19.72 3.97 4.56
CA MET A 92 -19.17 3.13 3.50
C MET A 92 -19.06 1.67 3.93
N GLN A 93 -18.70 1.41 5.20
CA GLN A 93 -18.73 0.06 5.77
C GLN A 93 -20.13 -0.55 5.68
N ILE A 94 -21.20 0.23 5.98
CA ILE A 94 -22.59 -0.22 5.88
C ILE A 94 -22.96 -0.59 4.43
N LYS A 95 -22.63 0.27 3.47
CA LYS A 95 -22.94 0.04 2.05
C LYS A 95 -22.18 -1.17 1.51
N LEU A 96 -20.90 -1.27 1.81
CA LEU A 96 -20.08 -2.39 1.35
C LEU A 96 -20.52 -3.71 1.99
N LEU A 97 -20.88 -3.70 3.29
CA LEU A 97 -21.43 -4.88 3.95
C LEU A 97 -22.67 -5.43 3.22
N ARG A 98 -23.60 -4.55 2.83
CA ARG A 98 -24.78 -4.95 2.05
C ARG A 98 -24.38 -5.60 0.73
N VAL A 99 -23.46 -5.01 -0.02
CA VAL A 99 -22.96 -5.57 -1.29
C VAL A 99 -22.35 -6.97 -1.07
N LEU A 100 -21.57 -7.16 0.00
CA LEU A 100 -20.97 -8.46 0.32
C LEU A 100 -22.00 -9.53 0.76
N GLN A 101 -23.11 -9.12 1.35
CA GLN A 101 -24.19 -10.01 1.78
C GLN A 101 -25.14 -10.38 0.63
N GLU A 102 -25.59 -9.37 -0.11
CA GLU A 102 -26.62 -9.51 -1.12
C GLU A 102 -26.05 -9.87 -2.51
N ARG A 103 -24.72 -9.72 -2.70
CA ARG A 103 -24.07 -9.90 -4.00
C ARG A 103 -24.66 -9.00 -5.10
N GLN A 104 -25.15 -7.84 -4.69
CA GLN A 104 -25.74 -6.82 -5.56
C GLN A 104 -25.29 -5.44 -5.09
N LEU A 105 -25.18 -4.50 -6.00
CA LEU A 105 -24.94 -3.09 -5.71
C LEU A 105 -25.94 -2.22 -6.47
N GLU A 106 -26.22 -1.04 -5.93
CA GLU A 106 -26.90 0.05 -6.61
C GLU A 106 -25.91 1.19 -6.83
N ARG A 107 -25.89 1.75 -8.05
CA ARG A 107 -25.09 2.93 -8.35
C ARG A 107 -25.74 4.16 -7.74
N LEU A 108 -24.93 5.17 -7.42
CA LEU A 108 -25.45 6.46 -6.97
C LEU A 108 -26.42 7.05 -8.00
N GLY A 109 -27.58 7.49 -7.54
CA GLY A 109 -28.64 8.02 -8.40
C GLY A 109 -29.45 6.95 -9.18
N SER A 110 -29.32 5.68 -8.82
CA SER A 110 -30.08 4.58 -9.41
C SER A 110 -30.65 3.64 -8.35
N ASN A 111 -31.83 3.11 -8.59
CA ASN A 111 -32.45 2.02 -7.81
C ASN A 111 -32.31 0.67 -8.53
N SER A 112 -31.52 0.61 -9.61
CA SER A 112 -31.31 -0.65 -10.35
C SER A 112 -30.21 -1.45 -9.70
N ALA A 113 -30.53 -2.66 -9.23
CA ALA A 113 -29.57 -3.59 -8.67
C ALA A 113 -28.71 -4.22 -9.77
N VAL A 114 -27.40 -4.23 -9.58
CA VAL A 114 -26.40 -4.86 -10.44
C VAL A 114 -25.77 -6.02 -9.70
N ALA A 115 -25.87 -7.23 -10.25
CA ALA A 115 -25.27 -8.41 -9.65
C ALA A 115 -23.73 -8.33 -9.69
N VAL A 116 -23.09 -8.65 -8.56
CA VAL A 116 -21.63 -8.60 -8.40
C VAL A 116 -21.12 -9.87 -7.73
N ASP A 117 -20.15 -10.50 -8.35
CA ASP A 117 -19.35 -11.57 -7.75
C ASP A 117 -17.89 -11.13 -7.68
N CYS A 118 -17.43 -10.68 -6.53
CA CYS A 118 -16.03 -10.40 -6.28
C CYS A 118 -15.56 -11.07 -4.99
N ARG A 119 -14.31 -11.53 -4.99
CA ARG A 119 -13.60 -11.95 -3.78
C ARG A 119 -12.99 -10.70 -3.13
N VAL A 120 -13.20 -10.54 -1.82
CA VAL A 120 -12.59 -9.41 -1.09
C VAL A 120 -11.36 -9.86 -0.33
N ILE A 121 -10.28 -9.13 -0.53
CA ILE A 121 -9.04 -9.23 0.26
C ILE A 121 -8.90 -7.86 0.95
N ALA A 122 -8.95 -7.83 2.27
CA ALA A 122 -8.79 -6.61 3.05
C ALA A 122 -7.43 -6.59 3.75
N ALA A 123 -6.84 -5.41 3.89
CA ALA A 123 -5.59 -5.23 4.63
C ALA A 123 -5.73 -4.14 5.69
N THR A 124 -5.14 -4.39 6.85
CA THR A 124 -5.14 -3.45 7.97
C THR A 124 -3.80 -3.48 8.73
N LYS A 125 -3.48 -2.36 9.37
CA LYS A 125 -2.38 -2.24 10.36
C LYS A 125 -2.90 -2.12 11.79
N SER A 126 -4.23 -2.04 11.96
CA SER A 126 -4.91 -1.78 13.22
C SER A 126 -5.71 -2.99 13.66
N ASP A 127 -5.87 -3.15 14.97
CA ASP A 127 -6.80 -4.12 15.56
C ASP A 127 -8.25 -3.66 15.30
N LEU A 128 -8.87 -4.25 14.26
CA LEU A 128 -10.24 -3.92 13.87
C LEU A 128 -11.26 -4.36 14.91
N GLU A 129 -10.97 -5.40 15.68
CA GLU A 129 -11.86 -5.86 16.76
C GLU A 129 -11.88 -4.84 17.90
N ALA A 130 -10.72 -4.33 18.31
CA ALA A 130 -10.64 -3.25 19.29
C ALA A 130 -11.34 -1.98 18.79
N MET A 131 -11.13 -1.61 17.54
CA MET A 131 -11.83 -0.49 16.90
C MET A 131 -13.36 -0.70 16.86
N GLY A 132 -13.81 -1.95 16.74
CA GLY A 132 -15.23 -2.31 16.82
C GLY A 132 -15.82 -2.05 18.21
N ARG A 133 -15.10 -2.41 19.27
CA ARG A 133 -15.48 -2.11 20.66
C ARG A 133 -15.58 -0.61 20.94
N ASP A 134 -14.68 0.18 20.31
CA ASP A 134 -14.66 1.64 20.43
C ASP A 134 -15.68 2.37 19.51
N GLY A 135 -16.46 1.65 18.71
CA GLY A 135 -17.43 2.22 17.76
C GLY A 135 -16.80 2.92 16.55
N ARG A 136 -15.49 2.77 16.32
CA ARG A 136 -14.76 3.33 15.18
C ARG A 136 -14.78 2.43 13.95
N PHE A 137 -15.13 1.16 14.12
CA PHE A 137 -15.33 0.18 13.06
C PHE A 137 -16.57 -0.67 13.39
N ARG A 138 -17.29 -1.13 12.38
CA ARG A 138 -18.48 -1.96 12.61
C ARG A 138 -18.09 -3.42 12.84
N SER A 139 -18.55 -4.01 13.92
CA SER A 139 -18.27 -5.41 14.24
C SER A 139 -18.87 -6.38 13.22
N ASP A 140 -20.07 -6.07 12.66
CA ASP A 140 -20.70 -6.90 11.63
C ASP A 140 -19.90 -6.91 10.32
N PHE A 141 -19.29 -5.77 9.96
CA PHE A 141 -18.42 -5.68 8.79
C PHE A 141 -17.09 -6.41 9.04
N TYR A 142 -16.51 -6.27 10.24
CA TYR A 142 -15.32 -7.02 10.63
C TYR A 142 -15.52 -8.53 10.46
N TYR A 143 -16.57 -9.11 11.05
CA TYR A 143 -16.86 -10.55 10.93
C TYR A 143 -17.14 -10.99 9.49
N ARG A 144 -17.59 -10.09 8.62
CA ARG A 144 -17.78 -10.40 7.21
C ARG A 144 -16.47 -10.42 6.43
N LEU A 145 -15.49 -9.60 6.81
CA LEU A 145 -14.17 -9.58 6.22
C LEU A 145 -13.26 -10.69 6.77
N ASN A 146 -13.33 -10.93 8.06
CA ASN A 146 -12.47 -11.86 8.79
C ASN A 146 -12.99 -13.30 8.74
N VAL A 147 -12.96 -13.90 7.54
CA VAL A 147 -13.23 -15.33 7.35
C VAL A 147 -11.92 -16.13 7.46
N VAL A 148 -10.87 -15.61 6.86
CA VAL A 148 -9.49 -16.14 6.94
C VAL A 148 -8.56 -14.99 7.28
N THR A 149 -7.79 -15.09 8.35
CA THR A 149 -6.77 -14.12 8.73
C THR A 149 -5.38 -14.57 8.30
N LEU A 150 -4.61 -13.66 7.73
CA LEU A 150 -3.18 -13.81 7.45
C LEU A 150 -2.42 -12.71 8.19
N GLU A 151 -1.63 -13.11 9.17
CA GLU A 151 -0.74 -12.21 9.90
C GLU A 151 0.62 -12.12 9.21
N LEU A 152 1.06 -10.92 8.88
CA LEU A 152 2.38 -10.65 8.34
C LEU A 152 3.29 -10.09 9.44
N PRO A 153 4.27 -10.89 9.90
CA PRO A 153 5.19 -10.44 10.93
C PRO A 153 6.02 -9.24 10.44
N PRO A 154 6.35 -8.31 11.34
CA PRO A 154 7.24 -7.21 11.03
C PRO A 154 8.67 -7.73 10.73
N LEU A 155 9.44 -6.95 9.98
CA LEU A 155 10.77 -7.37 9.50
C LEU A 155 11.75 -7.70 10.64
N ARG A 156 11.61 -7.05 11.80
CA ARG A 156 12.41 -7.34 13.01
C ARG A 156 12.19 -8.76 13.58
N GLU A 157 11.06 -9.41 13.24
CA GLU A 157 10.73 -10.78 13.66
C GLU A 157 11.11 -11.84 12.63
N ARG A 158 11.54 -11.40 11.42
CA ARG A 158 12.06 -12.27 10.34
C ARG A 158 13.39 -11.73 9.81
N ARG A 159 14.34 -11.52 10.72
CA ARG A 159 15.63 -10.89 10.39
C ARG A 159 16.45 -11.69 9.38
N GLU A 160 16.25 -12.99 9.31
CA GLU A 160 16.86 -13.89 8.33
C GLU A 160 16.52 -13.52 6.88
N ASP A 161 15.38 -12.85 6.63
CA ASP A 161 15.01 -12.40 5.30
C ASP A 161 15.75 -11.13 4.85
N ILE A 162 16.33 -10.37 5.81
CA ILE A 162 16.93 -9.06 5.53
C ILE A 162 18.04 -9.15 4.48
N PRO A 163 19.04 -10.05 4.56
CA PRO A 163 20.12 -10.10 3.59
C PRO A 163 19.60 -10.35 2.17
N LEU A 164 18.71 -11.32 2.00
CA LEU A 164 18.15 -11.69 0.71
C LEU A 164 17.29 -10.56 0.11
N LEU A 165 16.43 -9.95 0.92
CA LEU A 165 15.59 -8.84 0.48
C LEU A 165 16.44 -7.60 0.14
N PHE A 166 17.46 -7.32 0.93
CA PHE A 166 18.34 -6.18 0.67
C PHE A 166 19.11 -6.35 -0.63
N GLU A 167 19.72 -7.53 -0.84
CA GLU A 167 20.42 -7.84 -2.08
C GLU A 167 19.51 -7.73 -3.31
N HIS A 168 18.30 -8.28 -3.22
CA HIS A 168 17.28 -8.17 -4.27
C HIS A 168 16.96 -6.70 -4.61
N PHE A 169 16.70 -5.86 -3.60
CA PHE A 169 16.41 -4.43 -3.82
C PHE A 169 17.65 -3.66 -4.31
N LEU A 170 18.83 -4.05 -3.87
CA LEU A 170 20.08 -3.45 -4.32
C LEU A 170 20.30 -3.70 -5.81
N GLN A 171 20.12 -4.94 -6.26
CA GLN A 171 20.20 -5.29 -7.69
C GLN A 171 19.17 -4.53 -8.53
N GLN A 172 17.91 -4.44 -8.06
CA GLN A 172 16.87 -3.66 -8.74
C GLN A 172 17.24 -2.17 -8.82
N ALA A 173 17.78 -1.61 -7.75
CA ALA A 173 18.20 -0.22 -7.70
C ALA A 173 19.39 0.04 -8.64
N ALA A 174 20.38 -0.84 -8.66
CA ALA A 174 21.55 -0.75 -9.53
C ALA A 174 21.13 -0.74 -11.01
N LEU A 175 20.24 -1.66 -11.42
CA LEU A 175 19.67 -1.69 -12.77
C LEU A 175 18.90 -0.39 -13.10
N ARG A 176 18.08 0.10 -12.16
CA ARG A 176 17.27 1.32 -12.35
C ARG A 176 18.13 2.58 -12.52
N PHE A 177 19.28 2.64 -11.83
CA PHE A 177 20.17 3.80 -11.85
C PHE A 177 21.31 3.65 -12.87
N ASP A 178 21.31 2.57 -13.68
CA ASP A 178 22.35 2.23 -14.65
C ASP A 178 23.76 2.26 -14.00
N ARG A 179 23.89 1.53 -12.89
CA ARG A 179 25.13 1.40 -12.10
C ARG A 179 25.45 -0.06 -11.84
N GLU A 180 26.72 -0.34 -11.57
CA GLU A 180 27.12 -1.63 -11.01
C GLU A 180 26.57 -1.77 -9.57
N SER A 181 26.10 -2.97 -9.24
CA SER A 181 25.65 -3.26 -7.88
C SER A 181 26.87 -3.25 -6.94
N PRO A 182 26.90 -2.36 -5.94
CA PRO A 182 28.00 -2.36 -4.99
C PRO A 182 27.98 -3.64 -4.14
N GLU A 183 29.15 -4.14 -3.79
CA GLU A 183 29.27 -5.25 -2.84
C GLU A 183 28.82 -4.81 -1.44
N LEU A 184 28.08 -5.70 -0.77
CA LEU A 184 27.63 -5.48 0.60
C LEU A 184 28.76 -5.84 1.58
N ASP A 185 29.35 -4.84 2.21
CA ASP A 185 30.40 -5.06 3.20
C ASP A 185 29.84 -5.66 4.52
N PRO A 186 30.65 -6.45 5.25
CA PRO A 186 30.21 -7.12 6.47
C PRO A 186 29.75 -6.17 7.58
N ALA A 187 30.30 -4.96 7.66
CA ALA A 187 29.93 -3.98 8.68
C ALA A 187 28.54 -3.41 8.39
N THR A 188 28.25 -3.11 7.12
CA THR A 188 26.91 -2.69 6.66
C THR A 188 25.89 -3.80 6.90
N LEU A 189 26.19 -5.06 6.54
CA LEU A 189 25.30 -6.17 6.80
C LEU A 189 24.99 -6.32 8.30
N ALA A 190 26.00 -6.23 9.17
CA ALA A 190 25.80 -6.27 10.60
C ALA A 190 24.96 -5.11 11.14
N ALA A 191 25.03 -3.94 10.52
CA ALA A 191 24.20 -2.80 10.87
C ALA A 191 22.73 -3.01 10.43
N LEU A 192 22.51 -3.55 9.23
CA LEU A 192 21.17 -3.90 8.73
C LEU A 192 20.48 -4.93 9.63
N MET A 193 21.21 -5.96 10.07
CA MET A 193 20.69 -7.02 10.95
C MET A 193 20.33 -6.53 12.36
N ARG A 194 20.95 -5.45 12.85
CA ARG A 194 20.66 -4.88 14.17
C ARG A 194 19.56 -3.84 14.18
N HIS A 195 19.19 -3.32 13.04
CA HIS A 195 18.14 -2.29 12.94
C HIS A 195 16.74 -2.88 13.19
N ASP A 196 15.83 -2.09 13.77
CA ASP A 196 14.48 -2.55 14.14
C ASP A 196 13.43 -2.40 13.03
N TRP A 197 13.78 -1.70 11.96
CA TRP A 197 12.97 -1.56 10.76
C TRP A 197 11.54 -1.09 11.01
N PRO A 198 11.31 0.08 11.63
CA PRO A 198 9.95 0.58 11.88
C PRO A 198 9.15 0.78 10.58
N GLY A 199 9.78 1.01 9.44
CA GLY A 199 9.16 1.06 8.12
C GLY A 199 9.18 -0.27 7.37
N ASN A 200 9.61 -1.37 8.03
CA ASN A 200 9.63 -2.72 7.49
C ASN A 200 10.34 -2.84 6.13
N VAL A 201 9.79 -3.62 5.21
CA VAL A 201 10.37 -3.86 3.88
C VAL A 201 10.39 -2.59 3.02
N ARG A 202 9.46 -1.66 3.25
CA ARG A 202 9.47 -0.36 2.55
C ARG A 202 10.70 0.47 2.93
N GLU A 203 11.05 0.49 4.21
CA GLU A 203 12.27 1.15 4.68
C GLU A 203 13.53 0.46 4.16
N LEU A 204 13.58 -0.88 4.24
CA LEU A 204 14.68 -1.68 3.73
C LEU A 204 14.97 -1.39 2.25
N ARG A 205 13.92 -1.33 1.42
CA ARG A 205 14.04 -0.96 0.01
C ARG A 205 14.63 0.44 -0.19
N ASN A 206 14.14 1.43 0.56
CA ASN A 206 14.66 2.80 0.47
C ASN A 206 16.15 2.87 0.87
N VAL A 207 16.55 2.07 1.87
CA VAL A 207 17.93 1.96 2.31
C VAL A 207 18.80 1.32 1.23
N ALA A 208 18.33 0.27 0.57
CA ALA A 208 19.01 -0.37 -0.56
C ALA A 208 19.19 0.60 -1.76
N GLU A 209 18.15 1.37 -2.10
CA GLU A 209 18.22 2.40 -3.15
C GLU A 209 19.26 3.47 -2.81
N ARG A 210 19.35 3.90 -1.54
CA ARG A 210 20.37 4.85 -1.08
C ARG A 210 21.78 4.26 -1.15
N TYR A 211 21.94 3.01 -0.75
CA TYR A 211 23.22 2.30 -0.81
C TYR A 211 23.72 2.15 -2.25
N ALA A 212 22.83 1.83 -3.21
CA ALA A 212 23.15 1.80 -4.64
C ALA A 212 23.66 3.15 -5.18
N LEU A 213 23.22 4.26 -4.57
CA LEU A 213 23.68 5.61 -4.91
C LEU A 213 24.99 6.03 -4.20
N GLY A 214 25.58 5.14 -3.38
CA GLY A 214 26.76 5.45 -2.58
C GLY A 214 26.49 6.33 -1.36
N LEU A 215 25.22 6.43 -0.95
CA LEU A 215 24.82 7.20 0.23
C LEU A 215 24.88 6.33 1.50
N PRO A 216 25.09 6.93 2.69
CA PRO A 216 25.14 6.17 3.93
C PRO A 216 23.81 5.45 4.20
N VAL A 217 23.89 4.19 4.64
CA VAL A 217 22.75 3.31 4.95
C VAL A 217 21.83 3.96 5.98
N PHE A 218 22.40 4.38 7.11
CA PHE A 218 21.66 5.11 8.13
C PHE A 218 22.17 6.54 8.25
N ARG A 219 21.25 7.49 8.49
CA ARG A 219 21.67 8.83 8.90
C ARG A 219 22.34 8.72 10.27
N LYS A 220 23.51 9.31 10.45
CA LYS A 220 24.07 9.48 11.78
C LYS A 220 23.12 10.35 12.60
N THR A 221 22.26 9.72 13.39
CA THR A 221 21.50 10.42 14.42
C THR A 221 22.50 10.86 15.48
N GLY A 222 22.80 12.17 15.53
CA GLY A 222 23.67 12.72 16.59
C GLY A 222 24.90 13.51 16.16
N ALA A 223 25.21 13.60 14.87
CA ALA A 223 26.09 14.67 14.42
C ALA A 223 25.24 15.94 14.28
N ALA A 224 25.48 16.93 15.12
CA ALA A 224 25.14 18.31 14.80
C ALA A 224 25.57 18.56 13.34
N PRO A 225 24.79 19.32 12.53
CA PRO A 225 25.22 19.60 11.18
C PRO A 225 26.64 20.15 11.25
N ASP A 226 27.55 19.45 10.58
CA ASP A 226 28.90 19.96 10.44
C ASP A 226 28.76 21.42 9.97
N SER A 227 29.37 22.32 10.73
CA SER A 227 29.33 23.77 10.50
C SER A 227 29.90 24.18 9.13
N HIS A 228 30.28 23.19 8.30
CA HIS A 228 30.82 23.34 6.95
C HIS A 228 29.91 22.79 5.84
N THR A 229 28.67 22.32 6.13
CA THR A 229 27.74 22.04 5.06
C THR A 229 27.18 23.39 4.57
N PRO A 230 27.53 23.86 3.35
CA PRO A 230 27.03 25.13 2.87
C PRO A 230 25.51 25.09 2.87
N ARG A 231 24.85 26.15 3.33
CA ARG A 231 23.40 26.27 3.23
C ARG A 231 23.01 26.12 1.76
N LEU A 232 21.83 25.56 1.47
CA LEU A 232 21.38 25.32 0.10
C LEU A 232 21.57 26.57 -0.80
N ALA A 233 21.34 27.76 -0.26
CA ALA A 233 21.59 29.03 -0.94
C ALA A 233 23.07 29.24 -1.33
N GLU A 234 24.01 28.89 -0.45
CA GLU A 234 25.45 28.99 -0.71
C GLU A 234 25.93 27.95 -1.72
N ALA A 235 25.34 26.75 -1.69
CA ALA A 235 25.62 25.70 -2.66
C ALA A 235 25.09 26.04 -4.06
N VAL A 236 23.89 26.65 -4.15
CA VAL A 236 23.30 27.14 -5.39
C VAL A 236 24.15 28.29 -5.97
N GLU A 237 24.56 29.25 -5.15
CA GLU A 237 25.40 30.38 -5.57
C GLU A 237 26.79 29.91 -6.04
N ALA A 238 27.38 28.91 -5.38
CA ALA A 238 28.65 28.29 -5.80
C ALA A 238 28.51 27.57 -7.14
N PHE A 239 27.39 26.87 -7.35
CA PHE A 239 27.08 26.16 -8.60
C PHE A 239 26.83 27.16 -9.76
N GLU A 240 26.09 28.24 -9.53
CA GLU A 240 25.86 29.29 -10.52
C GLU A 240 27.19 29.99 -10.90
N LYS A 241 28.06 30.27 -9.95
CA LYS A 241 29.40 30.83 -10.21
C LYS A 241 30.29 29.87 -11.01
N SER A 242 30.19 28.56 -10.81
CA SER A 242 30.94 27.58 -11.60
C SER A 242 30.44 27.53 -13.05
N LEU A 243 29.12 27.55 -13.25
CA LEU A 243 28.50 27.56 -14.58
C LEU A 243 28.89 28.80 -15.41
N ILE A 244 28.96 29.97 -14.78
CA ILE A 244 29.37 31.23 -15.44
C ILE A 244 30.84 31.20 -15.83
N ARG A 245 31.69 30.54 -15.02
CA ARG A 245 33.14 30.44 -15.28
C ARG A 245 33.47 29.46 -16.41
N ASP A 246 32.65 28.41 -16.61
CA ASP A 246 32.82 27.42 -17.68
C ASP A 246 32.20 27.84 -19.03
N THR A 247 31.49 29.00 -19.05
CA THR A 247 30.81 29.51 -20.25
C THR A 247 31.47 30.77 -20.84
N LEU A 248 32.53 31.28 -20.21
CA LEU A 248 33.37 32.41 -20.66
C LEU A 248 34.76 31.91 -21.03
#